data_38f4f87b012915edc45e583f42eccef9
#
_entry.id   38f4f87b012915edc45e583f42eccef9
#
_cell.length_a   1.000
_cell.length_b   1.000
_cell.length_c   1.000
_cell.angle_alpha   90.00
_cell.angle_beta   90.00
_cell.angle_gamma   90.00
#
_symmetry.space_group_name_H-M   'P 1'
#
loop_
_entity.id
_entity.type
_entity.pdbx_description
1 polymer ?
#
loop_
_entity_poly.entity_id
_entity_poly.type
_entity_poly.pdbx_seq_one_letter_code
_entity_poly.pdbx_strand_id
1 'polypeptide(L)'
;MNKFQPKMLAASFAICLSSGAIAEERPVTESAELEDAQLAENTKKNPEQTWGLAAVVRSASIPYVNGLDLEDSERVSTFIPMLYFENEYVYVRGLTLGAYLYNPKESDWNVSVLGRLRFVDIPAEIQNELGADALDLGVRGEYQYDKNWYAYSELMTDTDGDWYVQAGTEGEYYFGDFTVQPHASLRLKSSDFNTKYYALNEDIDAGVDYFVGVRANYHVVSNLYLLGAANIQILDGNAKDAALIADQVQTEYYLGFGFFNDPGKPRKSDLSNKPYVRVAHGWGTPSNLGDILGGDIEDDPYNSQITTVFYGHPLTDSLFGLPLDIYLTPGFGWHWSNDDQASSQEYILAIKAYYTIPWPFDWRLGVAEGMSYTSKINSLEKNEFDEKGYEPNNFLNYLDFSIDVNLGSMFNSRSMDGVWLGYSIHHRSAIFEKSSQYGRIKGGSNYNSITLTVEL
;
A
#
# COMPACT_ATOMS: atom_id res chain seq x y z
N MET A 1 19.49 11.38 37.77
CA MET A 1 18.12 11.51 37.31
C MET A 1 18.15 10.96 35.91
N ASN A 2 17.75 9.70 35.74
CA ASN A 2 17.76 8.99 34.46
C ASN A 2 16.48 9.30 33.71
N LYS A 3 16.58 9.91 32.55
CA LYS A 3 15.47 10.04 31.62
C LYS A 3 15.27 8.70 30.88
N PHE A 4 14.16 8.06 31.16
CA PHE A 4 13.66 6.92 30.38
C PHE A 4 13.22 7.46 29.02
N GLN A 5 13.85 7.01 27.95
CA GLN A 5 13.31 7.15 26.60
C GLN A 5 12.40 5.94 26.31
N PRO A 6 11.16 6.12 25.87
CA PRO A 6 10.36 5.02 25.38
C PRO A 6 10.86 4.63 23.98
N LYS A 7 11.45 3.44 23.87
CA LYS A 7 11.71 2.80 22.58
C LYS A 7 10.36 2.43 21.95
N MET A 8 10.02 3.08 20.86
CA MET A 8 8.92 2.64 19.98
C MET A 8 9.15 1.18 19.59
N LEU A 9 8.17 0.34 19.93
CA LEU A 9 8.08 -1.03 19.45
C LEU A 9 7.63 -0.97 17.98
N ALA A 10 8.57 -0.92 17.06
CA ALA A 10 8.30 -1.29 15.68
C ALA A 10 8.01 -2.80 15.71
N ALA A 11 6.76 -3.17 15.46
CA ALA A 11 6.37 -4.55 15.25
C ALA A 11 6.97 -5.02 13.91
N SER A 12 8.24 -5.40 13.95
CA SER A 12 8.86 -6.16 12.88
C SER A 12 8.25 -7.55 12.89
N PHE A 13 7.41 -7.87 11.93
CA PHE A 13 7.03 -9.23 11.62
C PHE A 13 8.27 -9.95 11.08
N ALA A 14 9.07 -10.49 11.98
CA ALA A 14 10.12 -11.44 11.62
C ALA A 14 9.45 -12.78 11.30
N ILE A 15 9.40 -13.12 10.01
CA ILE A 15 9.06 -14.46 9.57
C ILE A 15 10.23 -15.36 9.97
N CYS A 16 10.08 -16.08 11.09
CA CYS A 16 10.93 -17.22 11.43
C CYS A 16 10.61 -18.36 10.47
N LEU A 17 11.44 -18.56 9.47
CA LEU A 17 11.52 -19.82 8.75
C LEU A 17 12.15 -20.88 9.68
N SER A 18 11.33 -21.59 10.46
CA SER A 18 11.76 -22.82 11.11
C SER A 18 11.57 -23.99 10.13
N SER A 19 12.68 -24.55 9.70
CA SER A 19 12.76 -25.80 8.96
C SER A 19 12.16 -26.96 9.76
N GLY A 20 11.31 -27.76 9.12
CA GLY A 20 11.05 -29.12 9.55
C GLY A 20 9.58 -29.53 9.61
N ALA A 21 8.98 -29.82 8.45
CA ALA A 21 7.97 -30.86 8.33
C ALA A 21 8.18 -31.50 6.96
N ILE A 22 8.61 -32.76 6.96
CA ILE A 22 8.65 -33.61 5.79
C ILE A 22 7.19 -33.88 5.41
N ALA A 23 6.72 -33.17 4.39
CA ALA A 23 5.43 -33.49 3.78
C ALA A 23 5.62 -34.70 2.89
N GLU A 24 4.86 -35.75 3.18
CA GLU A 24 4.72 -36.98 2.40
C GLU A 24 4.28 -36.58 0.98
N GLU A 25 5.13 -36.87 -0.02
CA GLU A 25 4.83 -36.65 -1.44
C GLU A 25 3.60 -37.48 -1.83
N ARG A 26 2.48 -36.82 -2.04
CA ARG A 26 1.39 -37.44 -2.83
C ARG A 26 1.85 -37.44 -4.29
N PRO A 27 1.65 -38.55 -5.03
CA PRO A 27 1.97 -38.58 -6.44
C PRO A 27 1.08 -37.54 -7.17
N VAL A 28 1.72 -36.48 -7.68
CA VAL A 28 1.10 -35.54 -8.59
C VAL A 28 0.79 -36.35 -9.86
N THR A 29 -0.48 -36.46 -10.20
CA THR A 29 -0.88 -37.10 -11.43
C THR A 29 -0.48 -36.22 -12.61
N GLU A 30 0.14 -36.81 -13.61
CA GLU A 30 0.61 -36.17 -14.87
C GLU A 30 -0.47 -35.29 -15.55
N SER A 31 -1.76 -35.49 -15.21
CA SER A 31 -2.89 -34.67 -15.63
C SER A 31 -2.94 -33.29 -14.96
N ALA A 32 -2.52 -33.14 -13.70
CA ALA A 32 -2.54 -31.85 -13.00
C ALA A 32 -1.41 -30.94 -13.48
N GLU A 33 -0.22 -31.49 -13.78
CA GLU A 33 0.89 -30.72 -14.36
C GLU A 33 0.57 -30.25 -15.79
N LEU A 34 -0.19 -31.03 -16.56
CA LEU A 34 -0.65 -30.64 -17.90
C LEU A 34 -1.76 -29.60 -17.86
N GLU A 35 -2.67 -29.65 -16.88
CA GLU A 35 -3.69 -28.61 -16.68
C GLU A 35 -3.08 -27.30 -16.21
N ASP A 36 -2.15 -27.32 -15.26
CA ASP A 36 -1.45 -26.13 -14.78
C ASP A 36 -0.55 -25.52 -15.88
N ALA A 37 0.10 -26.33 -16.71
CA ALA A 37 0.87 -25.86 -17.85
C ALA A 37 -0.02 -25.28 -18.96
N GLN A 38 -1.20 -25.86 -19.21
CA GLN A 38 -2.17 -25.34 -20.18
C GLN A 38 -2.87 -24.07 -19.70
N LEU A 39 -3.13 -23.93 -18.40
CA LEU A 39 -3.66 -22.71 -17.81
C LEU A 39 -2.63 -21.57 -17.89
N ALA A 40 -1.36 -21.84 -17.61
CA ALA A 40 -0.28 -20.84 -17.76
C ALA A 40 -0.03 -20.44 -19.22
N GLU A 41 -0.25 -21.35 -20.18
CA GLU A 41 -0.11 -21.08 -21.62
C GLU A 41 -1.31 -20.31 -22.18
N ASN A 42 -2.51 -20.54 -21.65
CA ASN A 42 -3.72 -19.82 -22.06
C ASN A 42 -3.83 -18.40 -21.50
N THR A 43 -3.27 -18.11 -20.33
CA THR A 43 -3.29 -16.76 -19.74
C THR A 43 -2.43 -15.77 -20.52
N LYS A 44 -1.39 -16.20 -21.24
CA LYS A 44 -0.58 -15.32 -22.09
C LYS A 44 -1.09 -15.11 -23.52
N LYS A 45 -1.92 -16.01 -24.04
CA LYS A 45 -2.44 -15.95 -25.43
C LYS A 45 -3.73 -15.16 -25.62
N ASN A 46 -4.40 -14.81 -24.57
CA ASN A 46 -5.61 -13.99 -24.62
C ASN A 46 -5.66 -13.19 -23.30
N PRO A 47 -5.15 -11.98 -23.23
CA PRO A 47 -5.46 -11.13 -22.11
C PRO A 47 -6.95 -10.86 -22.14
N GLU A 48 -7.75 -11.79 -21.59
CA GLU A 48 -9.05 -11.43 -21.10
C GLU A 48 -8.81 -10.19 -20.25
N GLN A 49 -9.59 -9.16 -20.50
CA GLN A 49 -9.47 -7.87 -19.82
C GLN A 49 -9.17 -8.07 -18.33
N THR A 50 -7.93 -7.84 -17.93
CA THR A 50 -7.52 -7.94 -16.53
C THR A 50 -7.70 -6.57 -15.87
N TRP A 51 -8.17 -6.57 -14.65
CA TRP A 51 -8.26 -5.36 -13.85
C TRP A 51 -7.94 -5.66 -12.38
N GLY A 52 -7.48 -4.67 -11.67
CA GLY A 52 -7.19 -4.79 -10.25
C GLY A 52 -7.05 -3.44 -9.59
N LEU A 53 -7.28 -3.44 -8.29
CA LEU A 53 -7.04 -2.34 -7.37
C LEU A 53 -6.15 -2.85 -6.27
N ALA A 54 -5.10 -2.12 -5.95
CA ALA A 54 -4.22 -2.46 -4.85
C ALA A 54 -3.85 -1.23 -4.03
N ALA A 55 -3.39 -1.48 -2.82
CA ALA A 55 -2.82 -0.48 -1.94
C ALA A 55 -1.60 -1.07 -1.26
N VAL A 56 -0.49 -0.33 -1.27
CA VAL A 56 0.76 -0.76 -0.65
C VAL A 56 1.35 0.35 0.21
N VAL A 57 2.02 -0.04 1.27
CA VAL A 57 2.92 0.82 2.02
C VAL A 57 4.31 0.62 1.47
N ARG A 58 4.91 1.68 0.97
CA ARG A 58 6.27 1.72 0.43
C ARG A 58 7.20 2.35 1.45
N SER A 59 8.40 1.83 1.62
CA SER A 59 9.48 2.45 2.38
C SER A 59 10.74 2.45 1.52
N ALA A 60 11.30 3.63 1.27
CA ALA A 60 12.52 3.81 0.47
C ALA A 60 13.58 4.59 1.25
N SER A 61 14.83 4.24 1.05
CA SER A 61 15.95 5.03 1.58
C SER A 61 16.06 6.37 0.87
N ILE A 62 16.53 7.39 1.58
CA ILE A 62 16.79 8.72 1.05
C ILE A 62 18.27 8.80 0.71
N PRO A 63 18.65 9.10 -0.56
CA PRO A 63 20.06 9.14 -0.96
C PRO A 63 20.83 10.34 -0.42
N TYR A 64 20.16 11.38 0.05
CA TYR A 64 20.76 12.66 0.38
C TYR A 64 21.37 12.72 1.78
N VAL A 65 22.43 13.54 1.93
CA VAL A 65 23.02 13.83 3.25
C VAL A 65 22.00 14.54 4.14
N ASN A 66 21.95 14.12 5.38
CA ASN A 66 21.13 14.74 6.41
C ASN A 66 21.86 16.01 6.93
N GLY A 67 21.87 17.10 6.12
CA GLY A 67 22.71 18.28 6.34
C GLY A 67 22.16 19.33 7.30
N LEU A 68 20.96 19.17 7.82
CA LEU A 68 20.29 20.15 8.68
C LEU A 68 19.76 19.43 9.93
N ASP A 69 20.57 19.03 10.88
CA ASP A 69 20.20 18.56 12.25
C ASP A 69 18.75 18.01 12.42
N LEU A 70 18.18 17.46 11.35
CA LEU A 70 16.82 16.99 11.26
C LEU A 70 16.78 15.55 11.72
N GLU A 71 16.04 15.32 12.77
CA GLU A 71 15.89 14.03 13.43
C GLU A 71 15.78 12.84 12.47
N ASP A 72 16.80 11.98 12.49
CA ASP A 72 16.88 10.54 12.16
C ASP A 72 15.93 9.94 11.11
N SER A 73 15.69 10.52 9.94
CA SER A 73 14.98 9.77 8.94
C SER A 73 15.79 9.49 7.67
N GLU A 74 16.41 8.36 7.70
CA GLU A 74 17.08 7.77 6.53
C GLU A 74 16.10 7.21 5.47
N ARG A 75 14.79 7.28 5.72
CA ARG A 75 13.79 6.63 4.86
C ARG A 75 12.52 7.46 4.70
N VAL A 76 11.95 7.42 3.50
CA VAL A 76 10.60 7.90 3.19
C VAL A 76 9.64 6.71 3.25
N SER A 77 8.47 6.92 3.83
CA SER A 77 7.38 5.95 3.79
C SER A 77 6.15 6.56 3.13
N THR A 78 5.53 5.82 2.23
CA THR A 78 4.45 6.32 1.37
C THR A 78 3.37 5.26 1.20
N PHE A 79 2.11 5.65 1.35
CA PHE A 79 0.97 4.83 0.97
C PHE A 79 0.66 5.05 -0.52
N ILE A 80 0.58 3.96 -1.29
CA ILE A 80 0.41 4.03 -2.74
C ILE A 80 -0.84 3.25 -3.15
N PRO A 81 -1.90 3.95 -3.61
CA PRO A 81 -2.97 3.30 -4.34
C PRO A 81 -2.48 2.94 -5.75
N MET A 82 -2.74 1.71 -6.16
CA MET A 82 -2.32 1.19 -7.47
C MET A 82 -3.53 0.73 -8.27
N LEU A 83 -3.55 1.07 -9.54
CA LEU A 83 -4.51 0.58 -10.51
C LEU A 83 -3.85 -0.43 -11.43
N TYR A 84 -4.61 -1.48 -11.78
CA TYR A 84 -4.19 -2.45 -12.77
C TYR A 84 -5.31 -2.63 -13.77
N PHE A 85 -4.99 -2.50 -15.04
CA PHE A 85 -5.89 -2.76 -16.14
C PHE A 85 -5.05 -3.10 -17.36
N GLU A 86 -5.41 -4.12 -18.08
CA GLU A 86 -4.73 -4.45 -19.32
C GLU A 86 -5.70 -5.06 -20.34
N ASN A 87 -5.58 -4.60 -21.57
CA ASN A 87 -6.23 -5.18 -22.74
C ASN A 87 -5.26 -5.10 -23.95
N GLU A 88 -5.76 -5.41 -25.15
CA GLU A 88 -4.94 -5.39 -26.36
C GLU A 88 -4.45 -3.99 -26.80
N TYR A 89 -5.02 -2.90 -26.27
CA TYR A 89 -4.73 -1.51 -26.67
C TYR A 89 -4.00 -0.71 -25.60
N VAL A 90 -4.39 -0.87 -24.35
CA VAL A 90 -3.89 -0.04 -23.24
C VAL A 90 -3.63 -0.87 -22.00
N TYR A 91 -2.73 -0.37 -21.17
CA TYR A 91 -2.47 -0.95 -19.85
C TYR A 91 -2.30 0.13 -18.77
N VAL A 92 -2.65 -0.23 -17.56
CA VAL A 92 -2.29 0.46 -16.32
C VAL A 92 -1.63 -0.58 -15.40
N ARG A 93 -0.39 -0.36 -15.00
CA ARG A 93 0.37 -1.27 -14.15
C ARG A 93 0.93 -0.49 -12.96
N GLY A 94 0.14 -0.44 -11.88
CA GLY A 94 0.43 0.38 -10.71
C GLY A 94 0.41 1.88 -11.01
N LEU A 95 1.56 2.51 -11.09
CA LEU A 95 1.73 3.94 -11.39
C LEU A 95 2.15 4.21 -12.85
N THR A 96 2.12 3.21 -13.70
CA THR A 96 2.45 3.31 -15.13
C THR A 96 1.19 3.14 -15.96
N LEU A 97 0.92 4.09 -16.84
CA LEU A 97 -0.14 4.04 -17.86
C LEU A 97 0.53 3.92 -19.23
N GLY A 98 0.06 3.03 -20.09
CA GLY A 98 0.60 2.88 -21.44
C GLY A 98 -0.44 2.53 -22.48
N ALA A 99 -0.08 2.77 -23.75
CA ALA A 99 -0.85 2.38 -24.91
C ALA A 99 0.06 1.62 -25.90
N TYR A 100 -0.39 0.46 -26.36
CA TYR A 100 0.35 -0.34 -27.32
C TYR A 100 0.28 0.28 -28.69
N LEU A 101 1.43 0.52 -29.29
CA LEU A 101 1.59 0.89 -30.70
C LEU A 101 1.68 -0.35 -31.59
N TYR A 102 2.24 -1.41 -31.03
CA TYR A 102 2.41 -2.71 -31.69
C TYR A 102 2.31 -3.82 -30.64
N ASN A 103 1.31 -4.69 -30.77
CA ASN A 103 1.08 -5.78 -29.82
C ASN A 103 0.30 -6.93 -30.49
N PRO A 104 0.84 -7.57 -31.55
CA PRO A 104 0.15 -8.69 -32.17
C PRO A 104 0.21 -9.93 -31.30
N LYS A 105 -0.91 -10.68 -31.23
CA LYS A 105 -1.09 -11.86 -30.37
C LYS A 105 -0.05 -12.98 -30.58
N GLU A 106 0.53 -13.06 -31.78
CA GLU A 106 1.51 -14.11 -32.15
C GLU A 106 2.96 -13.60 -32.14
N SER A 107 3.20 -12.37 -31.70
CA SER A 107 4.52 -11.77 -31.67
C SER A 107 5.13 -11.83 -30.26
N ASP A 108 6.43 -12.16 -30.20
CA ASP A 108 7.21 -12.03 -28.97
C ASP A 108 7.59 -10.58 -28.67
N TRP A 109 7.26 -9.64 -29.56
CA TRP A 109 7.57 -8.21 -29.42
C TRP A 109 6.31 -7.40 -29.21
N ASN A 110 6.41 -6.43 -28.30
CA ASN A 110 5.48 -5.33 -28.24
C ASN A 110 6.20 -3.98 -28.15
N VAL A 111 5.51 -2.92 -28.55
CA VAL A 111 5.98 -1.54 -28.44
C VAL A 111 4.83 -0.70 -27.90
N SER A 112 5.11 0.14 -26.92
CA SER A 112 4.14 1.02 -26.29
C SER A 112 4.68 2.42 -26.05
N VAL A 113 3.80 3.39 -25.98
CA VAL A 113 4.04 4.69 -25.34
C VAL A 113 3.55 4.63 -23.92
N LEU A 114 4.20 5.31 -23.00
CA LEU A 114 3.85 5.24 -21.59
C LEU A 114 4.08 6.56 -20.86
N GLY A 115 3.33 6.73 -19.78
CA GLY A 115 3.58 7.71 -18.73
C GLY A 115 3.74 7.01 -17.40
N ARG A 116 4.66 7.47 -16.56
CA ARG A 116 4.97 6.89 -15.25
C ARG A 116 5.14 7.97 -14.21
N LEU A 117 4.47 7.81 -13.07
CA LEU A 117 4.81 8.56 -11.86
C LEU A 117 6.06 7.93 -11.23
N ARG A 118 7.12 8.73 -11.09
CA ARG A 118 8.38 8.33 -10.48
C ARG A 118 8.55 9.06 -9.16
N PHE A 119 8.78 8.30 -8.09
CA PHE A 119 9.09 8.87 -6.78
C PHE A 119 10.46 9.54 -6.80
N VAL A 120 10.50 10.72 -6.17
CA VAL A 120 11.73 11.44 -5.88
C VAL A 120 11.88 11.41 -4.35
N ASP A 121 12.71 10.46 -3.87
CA ASP A 121 12.89 10.20 -2.44
C ASP A 121 13.85 11.22 -1.84
N ILE A 122 13.30 12.36 -1.44
CA ILE A 122 14.04 13.50 -0.87
C ILE A 122 13.53 13.79 0.55
N PRO A 123 14.36 14.38 1.41
CA PRO A 123 13.92 14.86 2.71
C PRO A 123 12.77 15.87 2.55
N ALA A 124 11.79 15.81 3.45
CA ALA A 124 10.58 16.65 3.39
C ALA A 124 10.91 18.15 3.35
N GLU A 125 12.01 18.55 3.97
CA GLU A 125 12.49 19.91 4.11
C GLU A 125 12.95 20.53 2.78
N ILE A 126 13.50 19.73 1.87
CA ILE A 126 13.94 20.15 0.53
C ILE A 126 12.93 19.82 -0.56
N GLN A 127 11.82 19.21 -0.23
CA GLN A 127 10.81 18.80 -1.20
C GLN A 127 10.19 19.99 -1.98
N ASN A 128 10.12 21.16 -1.35
CA ASN A 128 9.61 22.37 -2.00
C ASN A 128 10.59 22.97 -3.02
N GLU A 129 11.90 22.67 -2.90
CA GLU A 129 12.93 23.19 -3.80
C GLU A 129 13.10 22.31 -5.04
N LEU A 130 12.87 21.01 -4.90
CA LEU A 130 13.02 20.02 -5.98
C LEU A 130 11.74 19.68 -6.70
N GLY A 131 10.60 20.09 -6.17
CA GLY A 131 9.29 19.70 -6.65
C GLY A 131 8.84 18.34 -6.11
N ALA A 132 7.60 17.99 -6.43
CA ALA A 132 6.99 16.72 -6.09
C ALA A 132 7.52 15.58 -6.98
N ASP A 133 6.94 14.40 -6.81
CA ASP A 133 7.20 13.24 -7.67
C ASP A 133 7.13 13.60 -9.16
N ALA A 134 8.01 13.03 -9.96
CA ALA A 134 8.14 13.36 -11.37
C ALA A 134 7.17 12.54 -12.24
N LEU A 135 6.65 13.16 -13.28
CA LEU A 135 5.95 12.48 -14.36
C LEU A 135 6.91 12.27 -15.53
N ASP A 136 7.22 11.02 -15.81
CA ASP A 136 8.04 10.63 -16.95
C ASP A 136 7.15 10.16 -18.10
N LEU A 137 7.49 10.51 -19.33
CA LEU A 137 6.83 10.08 -20.57
C LEU A 137 7.84 9.38 -21.47
N GLY A 138 7.41 8.39 -22.24
CA GLY A 138 8.37 7.69 -23.11
C GLY A 138 7.80 6.60 -23.98
N VAL A 139 8.74 5.82 -24.53
CA VAL A 139 8.47 4.69 -25.40
C VAL A 139 9.16 3.46 -24.82
N ARG A 140 8.49 2.32 -24.84
CA ARG A 140 8.99 1.02 -24.36
C ARG A 140 8.86 -0.02 -25.46
N GLY A 141 9.92 -0.78 -25.68
CA GLY A 141 9.91 -2.03 -26.43
C GLY A 141 10.15 -3.19 -25.48
N GLU A 142 9.39 -4.26 -25.63
CA GLU A 142 9.54 -5.51 -24.88
C GLU A 142 9.75 -6.68 -25.86
N TYR A 143 10.56 -7.64 -25.45
CA TYR A 143 10.82 -8.88 -26.17
C TYR A 143 10.79 -10.07 -25.24
N GLN A 144 9.90 -11.01 -25.46
CA GLN A 144 9.84 -12.28 -24.75
C GLN A 144 10.85 -13.25 -25.36
N TYR A 145 12.00 -13.45 -24.71
CA TYR A 145 13.08 -14.32 -25.19
C TYR A 145 13.05 -15.73 -24.60
N ASP A 146 12.28 -15.91 -23.51
CA ASP A 146 12.03 -17.20 -22.90
C ASP A 146 10.57 -17.24 -22.39
N LYS A 147 10.05 -18.39 -22.14
CA LYS A 147 8.65 -18.56 -21.68
C LYS A 147 8.35 -17.79 -20.38
N ASN A 148 9.35 -17.62 -19.51
CA ASN A 148 9.23 -16.94 -18.21
C ASN A 148 10.00 -15.62 -18.16
N TRP A 149 10.69 -15.22 -19.23
CA TRP A 149 11.54 -14.03 -19.21
C TRP A 149 11.29 -13.13 -20.40
N TYR A 150 11.25 -11.84 -20.14
CA TYR A 150 11.27 -10.83 -21.18
C TYR A 150 12.36 -9.78 -20.90
N ALA A 151 12.90 -9.23 -21.98
CA ALA A 151 13.78 -8.08 -21.96
C ALA A 151 13.01 -6.85 -22.38
N TYR A 152 13.38 -5.69 -21.88
CA TYR A 152 12.78 -4.43 -22.28
C TYR A 152 13.81 -3.32 -22.42
N SER A 153 13.47 -2.32 -23.21
CA SER A 153 14.18 -1.05 -23.28
C SER A 153 13.20 0.10 -23.32
N GLU A 154 13.49 1.15 -22.56
CA GLU A 154 12.67 2.37 -22.45
C GLU A 154 13.53 3.59 -22.74
N LEU A 155 13.01 4.52 -23.53
CA LEU A 155 13.49 5.89 -23.62
C LEU A 155 12.45 6.77 -22.94
N MET A 156 12.84 7.44 -21.87
CA MET A 156 11.96 8.24 -21.03
C MET A 156 12.49 9.66 -20.91
N THR A 157 11.58 10.60 -20.73
CA THR A 157 11.88 12.00 -20.41
C THR A 157 10.92 12.50 -19.35
N ASP A 158 11.38 13.35 -18.45
CA ASP A 158 10.49 14.08 -17.54
C ASP A 158 9.82 15.29 -18.24
N THR A 159 9.04 16.06 -17.51
CA THR A 159 8.31 17.22 -18.03
C THR A 159 9.21 18.38 -18.44
N ASP A 160 10.46 18.43 -17.97
CA ASP A 160 11.43 19.48 -18.30
C ASP A 160 12.34 19.09 -19.49
N GLY A 161 12.23 17.85 -19.94
CA GLY A 161 12.97 17.34 -21.08
C GLY A 161 14.24 16.57 -20.70
N ASP A 162 14.49 16.35 -19.41
CA ASP A 162 15.60 15.56 -18.92
C ASP A 162 15.33 14.07 -19.16
N TRP A 163 16.26 13.39 -19.83
CA TRP A 163 16.00 12.04 -20.35
C TRP A 163 16.89 10.96 -19.75
N TYR A 164 16.37 9.75 -19.80
CA TYR A 164 17.14 8.55 -19.50
C TYR A 164 16.73 7.37 -20.42
N VAL A 165 17.64 6.43 -20.58
CA VAL A 165 17.37 5.13 -21.21
C VAL A 165 17.49 4.06 -20.14
N GLN A 166 16.48 3.20 -20.01
CA GLN A 166 16.53 2.05 -19.13
C GLN A 166 16.38 0.78 -19.95
N ALA A 167 17.25 -0.20 -19.72
CA ALA A 167 17.16 -1.52 -20.31
C ALA A 167 17.26 -2.59 -19.21
N GLY A 168 16.47 -3.63 -19.32
CA GLY A 168 16.42 -4.64 -18.28
C GLY A 168 15.77 -5.93 -18.71
N THR A 169 15.66 -6.83 -17.75
CA THR A 169 14.98 -8.10 -17.88
C THR A 169 14.12 -8.37 -16.65
N GLU A 170 13.01 -9.06 -16.87
CA GLU A 170 12.09 -9.44 -15.83
C GLU A 170 11.62 -10.87 -16.04
N GLY A 171 11.61 -11.64 -14.95
CA GLY A 171 11.13 -13.02 -14.94
C GLY A 171 9.79 -13.13 -14.27
N GLU A 172 9.04 -14.20 -14.54
CA GLU A 172 7.80 -14.51 -13.88
C GLU A 172 7.72 -16.01 -13.59
N TYR A 173 7.55 -16.36 -12.32
CA TYR A 173 7.49 -17.73 -11.84
C TYR A 173 6.30 -17.96 -10.92
N TYR A 174 5.65 -19.09 -11.10
CA TYR A 174 4.46 -19.48 -10.33
C TYR A 174 4.80 -20.66 -9.41
N PHE A 175 4.56 -20.50 -8.10
CA PHE A 175 4.77 -21.54 -7.08
C PHE A 175 3.49 -21.69 -6.24
N GLY A 176 2.54 -22.48 -6.74
CA GLY A 176 1.22 -22.61 -6.14
C GLY A 176 0.49 -21.26 -6.15
N ASP A 177 0.24 -20.69 -4.97
CA ASP A 177 -0.41 -19.40 -4.81
C ASP A 177 0.54 -18.20 -4.87
N PHE A 178 1.85 -18.42 -4.98
CA PHE A 178 2.85 -17.38 -5.15
C PHE A 178 3.17 -17.14 -6.62
N THR A 179 3.21 -15.87 -7.00
CA THR A 179 3.85 -15.39 -8.23
C THR A 179 5.07 -14.58 -7.83
N VAL A 180 6.24 -14.92 -8.36
CA VAL A 180 7.51 -14.24 -8.04
C VAL A 180 8.10 -13.68 -9.32
N GLN A 181 8.43 -12.39 -9.32
CA GLN A 181 8.91 -11.63 -10.47
C GLN A 181 10.27 -10.99 -10.16
N PRO A 182 11.38 -11.74 -10.33
CA PRO A 182 12.73 -11.17 -10.25
C PRO A 182 12.98 -10.24 -11.44
N HIS A 183 13.70 -9.13 -11.20
CA HIS A 183 14.04 -8.18 -12.25
C HIS A 183 15.41 -7.56 -12.01
N ALA A 184 16.05 -7.16 -13.11
CA ALA A 184 17.28 -6.39 -13.10
C ALA A 184 17.31 -5.42 -14.29
N SER A 185 17.85 -4.21 -14.09
CA SER A 185 17.98 -3.22 -15.15
C SER A 185 19.15 -2.27 -14.95
N LEU A 186 19.51 -1.58 -16.02
CA LEU A 186 20.47 -0.49 -16.09
C LEU A 186 19.72 0.76 -16.53
N ARG A 187 20.04 1.92 -15.92
CA ARG A 187 19.51 3.22 -16.33
C ARG A 187 20.67 4.15 -16.69
N LEU A 188 20.82 4.46 -17.96
CA LEU A 188 21.69 5.52 -18.44
C LEU A 188 20.95 6.86 -18.32
N LYS A 189 21.45 7.76 -17.50
CA LYS A 189 20.90 9.10 -17.25
C LYS A 189 21.67 10.15 -18.04
N SER A 190 20.99 11.14 -18.62
CA SER A 190 21.64 12.33 -19.15
C SER A 190 22.31 13.13 -18.02
N SER A 191 23.25 14.00 -18.37
CA SER A 191 23.88 14.92 -17.39
C SER A 191 22.85 15.79 -16.71
N ASP A 192 21.89 16.36 -17.48
CA ASP A 192 20.86 17.24 -16.97
C ASP A 192 19.94 16.50 -15.97
N PHE A 193 19.50 15.27 -16.32
CA PHE A 193 18.76 14.40 -15.41
C PHE A 193 19.55 14.09 -14.12
N ASN A 194 20.84 13.75 -14.28
CA ASN A 194 21.70 13.38 -13.16
C ASN A 194 21.93 14.58 -12.23
N THR A 195 22.22 15.76 -12.80
CA THR A 195 22.36 17.03 -12.08
C THR A 195 21.09 17.36 -11.30
N LYS A 196 19.94 17.35 -11.96
CA LYS A 196 18.66 17.72 -11.36
C LYS A 196 18.29 16.87 -10.16
N TYR A 197 18.40 15.53 -10.29
CA TYR A 197 17.87 14.60 -9.29
C TYR A 197 18.91 14.10 -8.28
N TYR A 198 20.21 14.40 -8.44
CA TYR A 198 21.23 13.90 -7.53
C TYR A 198 22.26 14.93 -7.08
N ALA A 199 22.42 16.03 -7.80
CA ALA A 199 23.42 17.04 -7.44
C ALA A 199 22.83 18.39 -7.03
N LEU A 200 21.65 18.78 -7.55
CA LEU A 200 20.91 20.01 -7.26
C LEU A 200 21.64 21.33 -7.59
N ASN A 201 22.84 21.53 -7.08
CA ASN A 201 23.58 22.80 -7.17
C ASN A 201 24.95 22.65 -7.88
N GLU A 202 25.28 21.48 -8.34
CA GLU A 202 26.54 21.22 -9.07
C GLU A 202 26.27 20.39 -10.32
N ASP A 203 26.88 20.80 -11.45
CA ASP A 203 26.76 20.08 -12.68
C ASP A 203 27.55 18.77 -12.60
N ILE A 204 26.89 17.64 -12.81
CA ILE A 204 27.52 16.33 -12.87
C ILE A 204 27.29 15.65 -14.22
N ASP A 205 28.21 14.80 -14.62
CA ASP A 205 28.14 14.09 -15.88
C ASP A 205 27.06 13.01 -15.90
N ALA A 206 26.72 12.57 -17.11
CA ALA A 206 25.88 11.40 -17.35
C ALA A 206 26.39 10.16 -16.61
N GLY A 207 25.49 9.30 -16.16
CA GLY A 207 25.86 8.11 -15.38
C GLY A 207 24.95 6.92 -15.61
N VAL A 208 25.35 5.77 -15.09
CA VAL A 208 24.57 4.51 -15.20
C VAL A 208 24.27 3.95 -13.81
N ASP A 209 22.99 3.92 -13.46
CA ASP A 209 22.51 3.23 -12.27
C ASP A 209 22.19 1.78 -12.56
N TYR A 210 22.32 0.93 -11.53
CA TYR A 210 21.97 -0.48 -11.55
C TYR A 210 20.80 -0.76 -10.65
N PHE A 211 19.83 -1.56 -11.11
CA PHE A 211 18.67 -1.96 -10.35
C PHE A 211 18.59 -3.48 -10.30
N VAL A 212 18.27 -4.00 -9.13
CA VAL A 212 17.92 -5.41 -8.94
C VAL A 212 16.83 -5.52 -7.89
N GLY A 213 15.88 -6.41 -8.12
CA GLY A 213 14.80 -6.59 -7.18
C GLY A 213 13.93 -7.81 -7.45
N VAL A 214 12.95 -7.96 -6.59
CA VAL A 214 11.94 -8.99 -6.69
C VAL A 214 10.59 -8.43 -6.27
N ARG A 215 9.56 -8.73 -7.05
CA ARG A 215 8.16 -8.57 -6.67
C ARG A 215 7.55 -9.94 -6.40
N ALA A 216 6.64 -10.02 -5.45
CA ALA A 216 5.93 -11.24 -5.15
C ALA A 216 4.47 -10.93 -4.85
N ASN A 217 3.58 -11.75 -5.40
CA ASN A 217 2.15 -11.71 -5.12
C ASN A 217 1.75 -13.08 -4.54
N TYR A 218 0.93 -13.06 -3.50
CA TYR A 218 0.37 -14.26 -2.91
C TYR A 218 -1.15 -14.22 -3.01
N HIS A 219 -1.73 -15.18 -3.71
CA HIS A 219 -3.17 -15.35 -3.79
C HIS A 219 -3.72 -15.87 -2.46
N VAL A 220 -4.51 -15.06 -1.78
CA VAL A 220 -5.11 -15.43 -0.48
C VAL A 220 -6.38 -16.24 -0.68
N VAL A 221 -7.35 -15.64 -1.37
CA VAL A 221 -8.66 -16.25 -1.66
C VAL A 221 -9.42 -15.41 -2.67
N SER A 222 -10.21 -16.02 -3.55
CA SER A 222 -11.03 -15.30 -4.53
C SER A 222 -10.19 -14.30 -5.33
N ASN A 223 -10.45 -13.03 -5.20
CA ASN A 223 -9.74 -11.94 -5.89
C ASN A 223 -8.73 -11.22 -4.98
N LEU A 224 -8.55 -11.65 -3.73
CA LEU A 224 -7.65 -11.02 -2.77
C LEU A 224 -6.22 -11.56 -2.89
N TYR A 225 -5.28 -10.64 -2.99
CA TYR A 225 -3.84 -10.91 -3.05
C TYR A 225 -3.09 -10.08 -2.02
N LEU A 226 -2.02 -10.63 -1.46
CA LEU A 226 -0.97 -9.86 -0.81
C LEU A 226 0.13 -9.54 -1.83
N LEU A 227 0.67 -8.34 -1.75
CA LEU A 227 1.73 -7.85 -2.62
C LEU A 227 2.94 -7.46 -1.80
N GLY A 228 4.12 -7.78 -2.31
CA GLY A 228 5.38 -7.38 -1.70
C GLY A 228 6.46 -7.16 -2.74
N ALA A 229 7.41 -6.27 -2.43
CA ALA A 229 8.63 -6.12 -3.21
C ALA A 229 9.82 -5.74 -2.34
N ALA A 230 10.99 -6.05 -2.86
CA ALA A 230 12.27 -5.58 -2.36
C ALA A 230 13.16 -5.22 -3.54
N ASN A 231 13.66 -3.99 -3.56
CA ASN A 231 14.44 -3.41 -4.64
C ASN A 231 15.72 -2.78 -4.09
N ILE A 232 16.79 -2.86 -4.88
CA ILE A 232 18.06 -2.20 -4.62
C ILE A 232 18.42 -1.41 -5.88
N GLN A 233 18.79 -0.15 -5.69
CA GLN A 233 19.39 0.70 -6.69
C GLN A 233 20.83 1.05 -6.27
N ILE A 234 21.75 0.97 -7.20
CA ILE A 234 23.13 1.41 -7.01
C ILE A 234 23.34 2.60 -7.94
N LEU A 235 23.59 3.77 -7.36
CA LEU A 235 23.81 5.00 -8.08
C LEU A 235 25.18 4.97 -8.81
N ASP A 236 25.24 5.69 -9.92
CA ASP A 236 26.50 5.89 -10.65
C ASP A 236 27.54 6.68 -9.84
N GLY A 237 28.81 6.66 -10.31
CA GLY A 237 29.91 7.30 -9.60
C GLY A 237 29.77 8.82 -9.53
N ASN A 238 29.24 9.48 -10.57
CA ASN A 238 29.10 10.94 -10.59
C ASN A 238 28.03 11.38 -9.58
N ALA A 239 26.90 10.68 -9.53
CA ALA A 239 25.87 10.92 -8.53
C ALA A 239 26.39 10.64 -7.09
N LYS A 240 27.08 9.53 -6.90
CA LYS A 240 27.66 9.17 -5.58
C LYS A 240 28.63 10.22 -5.06
N ASP A 241 29.47 10.78 -5.93
CA ASP A 241 30.50 11.75 -5.55
C ASP A 241 29.96 13.18 -5.41
N ALA A 242 28.67 13.42 -5.75
CA ALA A 242 28.00 14.70 -5.54
C ALA A 242 27.90 15.04 -4.04
N ALA A 243 28.11 16.31 -3.69
CA ALA A 243 28.22 16.75 -2.29
C ALA A 243 26.97 16.47 -1.44
N LEU A 244 25.81 16.35 -2.08
CA LEU A 244 24.52 16.11 -1.39
C LEU A 244 24.15 14.63 -1.26
N ILE A 245 24.91 13.68 -1.79
CA ILE A 245 24.62 12.26 -1.72
C ILE A 245 25.37 11.61 -0.56
N ALA A 246 24.62 10.99 0.36
CA ALA A 246 25.17 10.26 1.49
C ALA A 246 25.52 8.81 1.13
N ASP A 247 24.60 8.13 0.45
CA ASP A 247 24.69 6.71 0.17
C ASP A 247 24.51 6.37 -1.31
N GLN A 248 25.41 5.54 -1.82
CA GLN A 248 25.33 5.02 -3.19
C GLN A 248 24.26 3.94 -3.34
N VAL A 249 23.99 3.18 -2.28
CA VAL A 249 23.04 2.05 -2.33
C VAL A 249 21.71 2.48 -1.77
N GLN A 250 20.70 2.46 -2.61
CA GLN A 250 19.33 2.79 -2.24
C GLN A 250 18.49 1.52 -2.14
N THR A 251 17.62 1.45 -1.15
CA THR A 251 16.73 0.30 -0.92
C THR A 251 15.29 0.72 -0.88
N GLU A 252 14.43 -0.09 -1.48
CA GLU A 252 12.99 0.12 -1.47
C GLU A 252 12.28 -1.19 -1.12
N TYR A 253 11.28 -1.09 -0.26
CA TYR A 253 10.40 -2.21 0.07
C TYR A 253 8.97 -1.74 -0.01
N TYR A 254 8.06 -2.61 -0.44
CA TYR A 254 6.64 -2.39 -0.21
C TYR A 254 5.93 -3.67 0.22
N LEU A 255 4.84 -3.47 0.94
CA LEU A 255 3.92 -4.52 1.34
C LEU A 255 2.50 -3.97 1.26
N GLY A 256 1.56 -4.78 0.80
CA GLY A 256 0.17 -4.38 0.71
C GLY A 256 -0.74 -5.49 0.26
N PHE A 257 -1.91 -5.10 -0.18
CA PHE A 257 -2.92 -6.01 -0.69
C PHE A 257 -3.58 -5.47 -1.95
N GLY A 258 -4.19 -6.36 -2.71
CA GLY A 258 -4.91 -5.99 -3.92
C GLY A 258 -6.05 -6.94 -4.24
N PHE A 259 -6.94 -6.45 -5.07
CA PHE A 259 -8.04 -7.22 -5.64
C PHE A 259 -7.84 -7.28 -7.14
N PHE A 260 -7.72 -8.50 -7.66
CA PHE A 260 -7.52 -8.74 -9.08
C PHE A 260 -8.60 -9.70 -9.59
N ASN A 261 -9.10 -9.47 -10.81
CA ASN A 261 -9.94 -10.43 -11.49
C ASN A 261 -9.05 -11.51 -12.12
N ASP A 262 -8.82 -12.57 -11.41
CA ASP A 262 -8.10 -13.74 -11.94
C ASP A 262 -9.10 -14.87 -12.19
N PRO A 263 -9.48 -15.13 -13.46
CA PRO A 263 -10.44 -16.18 -13.79
C PRO A 263 -9.92 -17.58 -13.51
N GLY A 264 -8.59 -17.75 -13.39
CA GLY A 264 -7.93 -19.03 -13.09
C GLY A 264 -8.01 -19.44 -11.63
N LYS A 265 -8.37 -18.54 -10.70
CA LYS A 265 -8.39 -18.85 -9.27
C LYS A 265 -9.82 -19.11 -8.77
N PRO A 266 -10.04 -20.23 -8.08
CA PRO A 266 -11.36 -20.58 -7.54
C PRO A 266 -11.77 -19.60 -6.43
N ARG A 267 -13.05 -19.21 -6.43
CA ARG A 267 -13.64 -18.49 -5.30
C ARG A 267 -13.94 -19.45 -4.17
N LYS A 268 -13.55 -19.12 -2.95
CA LYS A 268 -13.97 -19.84 -1.76
C LYS A 268 -15.44 -19.49 -1.47
N SER A 269 -16.35 -20.45 -1.58
CA SER A 269 -17.80 -20.26 -1.40
C SER A 269 -18.26 -20.51 0.04
N ASP A 270 -17.51 -21.33 0.79
CA ASP A 270 -17.91 -21.82 2.10
C ASP A 270 -17.15 -21.09 3.21
N LEU A 271 -17.41 -19.78 3.33
CA LEU A 271 -16.84 -18.95 4.40
C LEU A 271 -17.67 -19.14 5.67
N SER A 272 -16.98 -19.25 6.81
CA SER A 272 -17.63 -19.32 8.13
C SER A 272 -18.11 -17.93 8.60
N ASN A 273 -17.43 -16.88 8.18
CA ASN A 273 -17.77 -15.51 8.50
C ASN A 273 -18.89 -14.96 7.59
N LYS A 274 -19.77 -14.12 8.16
CA LYS A 274 -20.93 -13.56 7.49
C LYS A 274 -20.75 -12.08 7.18
N PRO A 275 -21.45 -11.54 6.16
CA PRO A 275 -21.53 -10.11 5.98
C PRO A 275 -22.06 -9.43 7.24
N TYR A 276 -21.69 -8.17 7.45
CA TYR A 276 -22.19 -7.39 8.58
C TYR A 276 -22.46 -5.94 8.21
N VAL A 277 -23.28 -5.31 9.05
CA VAL A 277 -23.39 -3.85 9.11
C VAL A 277 -22.86 -3.40 10.48
N ARG A 278 -21.97 -2.40 10.46
CA ARG A 278 -21.41 -1.78 11.66
C ARG A 278 -21.77 -0.30 11.67
N VAL A 279 -22.33 0.15 12.78
CA VAL A 279 -22.57 1.57 13.05
C VAL A 279 -21.65 1.97 14.19
N ALA A 280 -20.99 3.11 14.06
CA ALA A 280 -20.19 3.69 15.13
C ALA A 280 -20.53 5.16 15.33
N HIS A 281 -20.47 5.61 16.58
CA HIS A 281 -20.54 7.01 16.94
C HIS A 281 -19.31 7.36 17.77
N GLY A 282 -18.58 8.40 17.36
CA GLY A 282 -17.29 8.76 17.94
C GLY A 282 -17.16 10.24 18.26
N TRP A 283 -16.31 10.49 19.24
CA TRP A 283 -15.91 11.81 19.72
C TRP A 283 -14.45 12.05 19.37
N GLY A 284 -14.16 13.21 18.82
CA GLY A 284 -12.81 13.64 18.44
C GLY A 284 -11.88 13.79 19.63
N THR A 285 -10.60 13.63 19.40
CA THR A 285 -9.54 13.92 20.37
C THR A 285 -8.29 14.40 19.63
N PRO A 286 -7.55 15.40 20.17
CA PRO A 286 -6.26 15.81 19.66
C PRO A 286 -5.12 14.85 20.03
N SER A 287 -5.35 13.90 20.96
CA SER A 287 -4.34 12.91 21.38
C SER A 287 -3.84 12.07 20.22
N ASN A 288 -2.55 11.78 20.19
CA ASN A 288 -1.96 10.85 19.23
C ASN A 288 -2.46 9.42 19.45
N LEU A 289 -2.40 8.59 18.42
CA LEU A 289 -2.84 7.19 18.49
C LEU A 289 -2.15 6.41 19.63
N GLY A 290 -0.85 6.67 19.88
CA GLY A 290 -0.10 6.04 20.96
C GLY A 290 -0.63 6.41 22.35
N ASP A 291 -1.00 7.66 22.56
CA ASP A 291 -1.54 8.19 23.82
C ASP A 291 -2.93 7.58 24.08
N ILE A 292 -3.78 7.51 23.05
CA ILE A 292 -5.11 6.87 23.15
C ILE A 292 -4.99 5.39 23.54
N LEU A 293 -4.07 4.65 22.91
CA LEU A 293 -3.79 3.24 23.25
C LEU A 293 -3.21 3.10 24.66
N GLY A 294 -2.52 4.12 25.17
CA GLY A 294 -2.03 4.23 26.55
C GLY A 294 -3.09 4.64 27.56
N GLY A 295 -4.28 5.08 27.09
CA GLY A 295 -5.39 5.56 27.94
C GLY A 295 -5.31 7.04 28.29
N ASP A 296 -4.42 7.79 27.66
CA ASP A 296 -4.26 9.25 27.84
C ASP A 296 -5.01 9.96 26.71
N ILE A 297 -6.26 10.34 26.97
CA ILE A 297 -7.18 10.90 25.98
C ILE A 297 -7.52 12.33 26.42
N GLU A 298 -7.16 13.30 25.58
CA GLU A 298 -7.50 14.70 25.77
C GLU A 298 -8.87 15.04 25.16
N ASP A 299 -9.59 15.95 25.80
CA ASP A 299 -10.86 16.44 25.28
C ASP A 299 -10.65 17.33 24.04
N ASP A 300 -11.48 17.10 23.03
CA ASP A 300 -11.50 17.95 21.83
C ASP A 300 -12.19 19.30 22.15
N PRO A 301 -11.48 20.44 21.98
CA PRO A 301 -12.01 21.75 22.26
C PRO A 301 -13.18 22.14 21.33
N TYR A 302 -13.35 21.48 20.19
CA TYR A 302 -14.40 21.76 19.20
C TYR A 302 -15.61 20.85 19.34
N ASN A 303 -15.56 19.84 20.24
CA ASN A 303 -16.60 18.83 20.38
C ASN A 303 -16.95 18.15 19.03
N SER A 304 -15.92 17.80 18.27
CA SER A 304 -16.07 17.12 16.98
C SER A 304 -16.65 15.73 17.17
N GLN A 305 -17.65 15.40 16.39
CA GLN A 305 -18.32 14.09 16.45
C GLN A 305 -18.48 13.51 15.05
N ILE A 306 -18.39 12.19 14.96
CA ILE A 306 -18.61 11.44 13.74
C ILE A 306 -19.59 10.30 13.98
N THR A 307 -20.46 10.03 12.99
CA THR A 307 -21.21 8.78 12.92
C THR A 307 -20.86 8.06 11.64
N THR A 308 -20.42 6.81 11.72
CA THR A 308 -20.03 6.02 10.58
C THR A 308 -20.90 4.78 10.41
N VAL A 309 -21.09 4.37 9.17
CA VAL A 309 -21.75 3.12 8.79
C VAL A 309 -20.86 2.38 7.84
N PHE A 310 -20.54 1.12 8.15
CA PHE A 310 -19.74 0.23 7.32
C PHE A 310 -20.55 -1.01 6.93
N TYR A 311 -20.35 -1.49 5.73
CA TYR A 311 -20.76 -2.81 5.30
C TYR A 311 -19.53 -3.71 5.20
N GLY A 312 -19.50 -4.82 5.93
CA GLY A 312 -18.43 -5.82 5.85
C GLY A 312 -18.80 -6.94 4.87
N HIS A 313 -18.09 -7.01 3.75
CA HIS A 313 -18.20 -8.12 2.81
C HIS A 313 -17.09 -9.14 3.10
N PRO A 314 -17.43 -10.40 3.48
CA PRO A 314 -16.42 -11.39 3.84
C PRO A 314 -15.58 -11.77 2.62
N LEU A 315 -14.26 -11.82 2.80
CA LEU A 315 -13.29 -12.21 1.79
C LEU A 315 -12.67 -13.57 2.11
N THR A 316 -12.28 -13.79 3.36
CA THR A 316 -11.75 -15.05 3.87
C THR A 316 -11.95 -15.15 5.37
N ASP A 317 -11.99 -16.39 5.89
CA ASP A 317 -12.04 -16.72 7.33
C ASP A 317 -10.70 -17.26 7.86
N SER A 318 -9.65 -17.20 7.05
CA SER A 318 -8.31 -17.63 7.45
C SER A 318 -7.24 -16.96 6.60
N LEU A 319 -6.08 -16.71 7.20
CA LEU A 319 -4.89 -16.22 6.51
C LEU A 319 -3.66 -16.97 7.04
N PHE A 320 -2.88 -17.62 6.18
CA PHE A 320 -1.71 -18.45 6.55
C PHE A 320 -2.00 -19.49 7.64
N GLY A 321 -3.22 -20.04 7.65
CA GLY A 321 -3.66 -21.00 8.66
C GLY A 321 -4.06 -20.41 10.01
N LEU A 322 -4.01 -19.09 10.15
CA LEU A 322 -4.57 -18.38 11.31
C LEU A 322 -6.06 -18.10 11.10
N PRO A 323 -6.91 -18.23 12.14
CA PRO A 323 -8.33 -17.93 12.05
C PRO A 323 -8.55 -16.41 12.07
N LEU A 324 -8.35 -15.79 10.91
CA LEU A 324 -8.53 -14.35 10.69
C LEU A 324 -9.71 -14.13 9.76
N ASP A 325 -10.74 -13.48 10.25
CA ASP A 325 -11.88 -13.05 9.45
C ASP A 325 -11.54 -11.75 8.74
N ILE A 326 -11.42 -11.80 7.41
CA ILE A 326 -11.03 -10.64 6.60
C ILE A 326 -12.23 -10.18 5.77
N TYR A 327 -12.44 -8.86 5.76
CA TYR A 327 -13.56 -8.21 5.10
C TYR A 327 -13.10 -7.04 4.25
N LEU A 328 -13.76 -6.85 3.10
CA LEU A 328 -13.80 -5.57 2.42
C LEU A 328 -14.87 -4.69 3.09
N THR A 329 -14.48 -3.49 3.53
CA THR A 329 -15.35 -2.62 4.31
C THR A 329 -15.51 -1.24 3.67
N PRO A 330 -16.40 -1.08 2.66
CA PRO A 330 -16.86 0.24 2.27
C PRO A 330 -17.62 0.88 3.43
N GLY A 331 -17.37 2.17 3.64
CA GLY A 331 -17.95 2.94 4.74
C GLY A 331 -18.34 4.36 4.34
N PHE A 332 -19.27 4.91 5.08
CA PHE A 332 -19.69 6.29 5.00
C PHE A 332 -19.66 6.91 6.39
N GLY A 333 -19.06 8.09 6.53
CA GLY A 333 -18.99 8.89 7.73
C GLY A 333 -19.74 10.21 7.59
N TRP A 334 -20.41 10.60 8.64
CA TRP A 334 -21.03 11.91 8.77
C TRP A 334 -20.38 12.62 9.96
N HIS A 335 -19.58 13.65 9.66
CA HIS A 335 -19.05 14.58 10.65
C HIS A 335 -20.13 15.58 11.00
N TRP A 336 -20.51 15.65 12.25
CA TRP A 336 -21.53 16.57 12.75
C TRP A 336 -20.98 18.00 12.79
N SER A 337 -21.87 18.96 12.57
CA SER A 337 -21.50 20.36 12.75
C SER A 337 -21.18 20.64 14.21
N ASN A 338 -20.16 21.43 14.43
CA ASN A 338 -19.79 21.99 15.72
C ASN A 338 -19.73 23.53 15.63
N ASP A 339 -19.23 24.19 16.68
CA ASP A 339 -19.17 25.66 16.72
C ASP A 339 -18.21 26.25 15.70
N ASP A 340 -17.22 25.49 15.21
CA ASP A 340 -16.17 25.90 14.30
C ASP A 340 -16.40 25.45 12.86
N GLN A 341 -17.12 24.35 12.65
CA GLN A 341 -17.26 23.71 11.35
C GLN A 341 -18.67 23.22 11.05
N ALA A 342 -19.11 23.45 9.80
CA ALA A 342 -20.33 22.83 9.27
C ALA A 342 -20.10 21.33 9.00
N SER A 343 -21.20 20.54 9.06
CA SER A 343 -21.17 19.12 8.77
C SER A 343 -20.48 18.78 7.45
N SER A 344 -19.83 17.62 7.41
CA SER A 344 -19.13 17.08 6.25
C SER A 344 -19.32 15.58 6.11
N GLN A 345 -18.94 15.06 4.95
CA GLN A 345 -19.08 13.66 4.58
C GLN A 345 -17.70 13.03 4.44
N GLU A 346 -17.60 11.77 4.82
CA GLU A 346 -16.41 10.94 4.66
C GLU A 346 -16.77 9.66 3.92
N TYR A 347 -15.99 9.27 2.93
CA TYR A 347 -16.11 8.04 2.16
C TYR A 347 -14.89 7.18 2.42
N ILE A 348 -15.11 5.94 2.85
CA ILE A 348 -14.07 5.05 3.32
C ILE A 348 -14.12 3.76 2.50
N LEU A 349 -12.93 3.25 2.16
CA LEU A 349 -12.76 1.90 1.63
C LEU A 349 -11.57 1.26 2.32
N ALA A 350 -11.80 0.19 3.08
CA ALA A 350 -10.76 -0.46 3.86
C ALA A 350 -10.87 -1.99 3.82
N ILE A 351 -9.78 -2.65 4.18
CA ILE A 351 -9.75 -4.07 4.55
C ILE A 351 -9.75 -4.15 6.07
N LYS A 352 -10.68 -4.90 6.62
CA LYS A 352 -10.80 -5.14 8.07
C LYS A 352 -10.50 -6.60 8.35
N ALA A 353 -9.58 -6.82 9.28
CA ALA A 353 -9.27 -8.14 9.81
C ALA A 353 -9.73 -8.23 11.26
N TYR A 354 -10.37 -9.36 11.63
CA TYR A 354 -10.75 -9.66 13.01
C TYR A 354 -10.09 -10.96 13.44
N TYR A 355 -9.63 -10.98 14.70
CA TYR A 355 -9.20 -12.19 15.42
C TYR A 355 -10.10 -12.42 16.62
N THR A 356 -10.86 -13.50 16.60
CA THR A 356 -11.82 -13.83 17.67
C THR A 356 -11.18 -14.71 18.73
N ILE A 357 -11.37 -14.35 20.01
CA ILE A 357 -10.90 -15.07 21.19
C ILE A 357 -12.14 -15.59 21.95
N PRO A 358 -12.34 -16.93 22.02
CA PRO A 358 -13.56 -17.52 22.56
C PRO A 358 -13.52 -17.75 24.09
N TRP A 359 -12.86 -16.90 24.85
CA TRP A 359 -12.76 -17.05 26.30
C TRP A 359 -12.66 -15.69 27.02
N PRO A 360 -13.38 -15.44 28.12
CA PRO A 360 -14.43 -16.24 28.77
C PRO A 360 -15.77 -16.23 28.02
N PHE A 361 -15.95 -15.34 27.09
CA PHE A 361 -16.98 -15.20 26.07
C PHE A 361 -16.31 -14.76 24.77
N ASP A 362 -17.01 -14.76 23.65
CA ASP A 362 -16.41 -14.34 22.39
C ASP A 362 -16.18 -12.83 22.39
N TRP A 363 -14.95 -12.46 22.21
CA TRP A 363 -14.53 -11.09 21.92
C TRP A 363 -13.51 -11.11 20.78
N ARG A 364 -13.39 -10.00 20.09
CA ARG A 364 -12.48 -9.93 18.94
C ARG A 364 -11.70 -8.64 18.92
N LEU A 365 -10.46 -8.75 18.49
CA LEU A 365 -9.62 -7.64 18.10
C LEU A 365 -9.77 -7.40 16.62
N GLY A 366 -9.92 -6.13 16.22
CA GLY A 366 -10.06 -5.74 14.83
C GLY A 366 -9.08 -4.67 14.43
N VAL A 367 -8.49 -4.82 13.24
CA VAL A 367 -7.64 -3.82 12.60
C VAL A 367 -8.15 -3.60 11.19
N ALA A 368 -8.34 -2.34 10.80
CA ALA A 368 -8.61 -2.00 9.41
C ALA A 368 -7.58 -1.01 8.89
N GLU A 369 -7.28 -1.15 7.61
CA GLU A 369 -6.44 -0.23 6.86
C GLU A 369 -7.06 0.03 5.49
N GLY A 370 -7.00 1.29 5.05
CA GLY A 370 -7.58 1.68 3.79
C GLY A 370 -7.44 3.16 3.50
N MET A 371 -8.38 3.70 2.76
CA MET A 371 -8.40 5.07 2.28
C MET A 371 -9.67 5.77 2.74
N SER A 372 -9.54 7.05 3.03
CA SER A 372 -10.64 7.93 3.39
C SER A 372 -10.56 9.24 2.61
N TYR A 373 -11.70 9.67 2.08
CA TYR A 373 -11.90 10.96 1.45
C TYR A 373 -12.97 11.75 2.21
N THR A 374 -12.62 12.95 2.68
CA THR A 374 -13.59 13.87 3.29
C THR A 374 -13.98 14.99 2.35
N SER A 375 -15.24 15.38 2.39
CA SER A 375 -15.72 16.52 1.60
C SER A 375 -15.21 17.88 2.10
N LYS A 376 -14.79 17.93 3.37
CA LYS A 376 -14.14 19.08 4.03
C LYS A 376 -13.15 18.56 5.06
N ILE A 377 -12.05 19.26 5.22
CA ILE A 377 -11.07 18.98 6.28
C ILE A 377 -11.68 19.42 7.60
N ASN A 378 -11.63 18.54 8.59
CA ASN A 378 -12.20 18.83 9.90
C ASN A 378 -11.27 19.75 10.73
N SER A 379 -11.84 20.38 11.77
CA SER A 379 -11.11 21.37 12.59
C SER A 379 -9.92 20.76 13.32
N LEU A 380 -9.99 19.50 13.75
CA LEU A 380 -8.87 18.78 14.37
C LEU A 380 -7.70 18.64 13.39
N GLU A 381 -7.98 18.13 12.18
CA GLU A 381 -6.98 18.00 11.13
C GLU A 381 -6.37 19.35 10.75
N LYS A 382 -7.23 20.35 10.57
CA LYS A 382 -6.79 21.71 10.17
C LYS A 382 -5.82 22.30 11.18
N ASN A 383 -6.12 22.20 12.47
CA ASN A 383 -5.24 22.73 13.52
C ASN A 383 -3.90 22.01 13.55
N GLU A 384 -3.90 20.69 13.45
CA GLU A 384 -2.67 19.92 13.41
C GLU A 384 -1.83 20.26 12.17
N PHE A 385 -2.46 20.54 11.02
CA PHE A 385 -1.79 21.00 9.81
C PHE A 385 -1.20 22.40 10.02
N ASP A 386 -1.99 23.32 10.56
CA ASP A 386 -1.57 24.71 10.78
C ASP A 386 -0.39 24.81 11.78
N GLU A 387 -0.43 24.03 12.88
CA GLU A 387 0.66 23.97 13.87
C GLU A 387 1.97 23.44 13.28
N LYS A 388 1.88 22.51 12.35
CA LYS A 388 3.04 21.84 11.72
C LYS A 388 3.47 22.51 10.40
N GLY A 389 2.74 23.52 9.94
CA GLY A 389 3.02 24.24 8.68
C GLY A 389 2.81 23.38 7.42
N TYR A 390 1.82 22.48 7.42
CA TYR A 390 1.51 21.57 6.33
C TYR A 390 0.23 21.99 5.56
N GLU A 391 0.16 21.59 4.28
CA GLU A 391 -1.05 21.78 3.49
C GLU A 391 -2.07 20.66 3.76
N PRO A 392 -3.34 21.00 4.04
CA PRO A 392 -4.37 20.02 4.31
C PRO A 392 -4.82 19.25 3.05
N ASN A 393 -5.14 17.97 3.18
CA ASN A 393 -5.64 17.13 2.09
C ASN A 393 -6.92 16.40 2.49
N ASN A 394 -7.88 16.38 1.57
CA ASN A 394 -9.15 15.65 1.77
C ASN A 394 -8.99 14.13 1.71
N PHE A 395 -7.95 13.63 1.04
CA PHE A 395 -7.69 12.21 0.87
C PHE A 395 -6.55 11.78 1.78
N LEU A 396 -6.85 10.93 2.76
CA LEU A 396 -5.91 10.43 3.77
C LEU A 396 -6.00 8.90 3.87
N ASN A 397 -5.02 8.32 4.52
CA ASN A 397 -5.09 6.95 4.99
C ASN A 397 -6.13 6.79 6.09
N TYR A 398 -6.78 5.64 6.11
CA TYR A 398 -7.74 5.24 7.14
C TYR A 398 -7.21 4.06 7.93
N LEU A 399 -7.18 4.20 9.25
CA LEU A 399 -6.90 3.12 10.19
C LEU A 399 -8.04 3.01 11.20
N ASP A 400 -8.39 1.78 11.57
CA ASP A 400 -9.36 1.51 12.64
C ASP A 400 -8.82 0.38 13.51
N PHE A 401 -8.77 0.62 14.80
CA PHE A 401 -8.46 -0.38 15.81
C PHE A 401 -9.70 -0.61 16.65
N SER A 402 -10.13 -1.85 16.79
CA SER A 402 -11.34 -2.14 17.57
C SER A 402 -11.18 -3.33 18.49
N ILE A 403 -11.96 -3.28 19.57
CA ILE A 403 -12.23 -4.39 20.46
C ILE A 403 -13.74 -4.53 20.59
N ASP A 404 -14.27 -5.68 20.19
CA ASP A 404 -15.72 -5.94 20.19
C ASP A 404 -16.02 -7.18 21.04
N VAL A 405 -17.17 -7.19 21.71
CA VAL A 405 -17.69 -8.31 22.53
C VAL A 405 -18.98 -8.81 21.90
N ASN A 406 -19.10 -10.14 21.74
CA ASN A 406 -20.32 -10.78 21.26
C ASN A 406 -21.37 -10.79 22.37
N LEU A 407 -22.49 -10.13 22.13
CA LEU A 407 -23.57 -10.04 23.14
C LEU A 407 -24.30 -11.38 23.32
N GLY A 408 -24.36 -12.21 22.28
CA GLY A 408 -24.94 -13.53 22.34
C GLY A 408 -24.17 -14.45 23.28
N SER A 409 -22.86 -14.55 23.12
CA SER A 409 -22.01 -15.37 23.99
C SER A 409 -21.93 -14.80 25.42
N MET A 410 -21.86 -13.46 25.56
CA MET A 410 -21.80 -12.80 26.86
C MET A 410 -23.08 -13.03 27.72
N PHE A 411 -24.25 -12.96 27.08
CA PHE A 411 -25.56 -13.12 27.78
C PHE A 411 -26.17 -14.51 27.60
N ASN A 412 -25.46 -15.46 26.96
CA ASN A 412 -25.95 -16.78 26.60
C ASN A 412 -27.31 -16.73 25.86
N SER A 413 -27.42 -15.85 24.88
CA SER A 413 -28.62 -15.55 24.13
C SER A 413 -28.49 -15.74 22.66
N ARG A 414 -29.07 -16.81 22.10
CA ARG A 414 -29.01 -17.12 20.66
C ARG A 414 -29.54 -16.03 19.74
N SER A 415 -30.46 -15.19 20.23
CA SER A 415 -31.02 -14.08 19.44
C SER A 415 -30.02 -12.94 19.24
N MET A 416 -28.91 -12.93 19.97
CA MET A 416 -27.85 -11.92 19.90
C MET A 416 -26.51 -12.49 19.39
N ASP A 417 -26.47 -13.74 18.93
CA ASP A 417 -25.21 -14.41 18.51
C ASP A 417 -24.44 -13.63 17.42
N GLY A 418 -25.11 -12.92 16.54
CA GLY A 418 -24.50 -12.08 15.52
C GLY A 418 -24.37 -10.61 15.89
N VAL A 419 -24.56 -10.25 17.19
CA VAL A 419 -24.53 -8.84 17.64
C VAL A 419 -23.28 -8.59 18.47
N TRP A 420 -22.48 -7.61 18.03
CA TRP A 420 -21.24 -7.22 18.68
C TRP A 420 -21.30 -5.77 19.14
N LEU A 421 -20.95 -5.53 20.39
CA LEU A 421 -20.77 -4.19 20.96
C LEU A 421 -19.27 -3.96 21.18
N GLY A 422 -18.77 -2.81 20.77
CA GLY A 422 -17.35 -2.56 20.86
C GLY A 422 -16.95 -1.11 21.04
N TYR A 423 -15.66 -0.93 21.17
CA TYR A 423 -14.96 0.33 21.13
C TYR A 423 -14.01 0.33 19.94
N SER A 424 -13.89 1.45 19.24
CA SER A 424 -12.90 1.59 18.18
C SER A 424 -12.29 2.98 18.14
N ILE A 425 -11.09 3.03 17.60
CA ILE A 425 -10.40 4.27 17.25
C ILE A 425 -10.48 4.42 15.73
N HIS A 426 -11.22 5.41 15.26
CA HIS A 426 -11.28 5.83 13.87
C HIS A 426 -10.18 6.86 13.65
N HIS A 427 -9.17 6.51 12.90
CA HIS A 427 -7.97 7.31 12.69
C HIS A 427 -7.79 7.63 11.21
N ARG A 428 -7.54 8.91 10.93
CA ARG A 428 -7.15 9.39 9.60
C ARG A 428 -5.80 10.07 9.70
N SER A 429 -4.84 9.65 8.88
CA SER A 429 -3.53 10.30 8.80
C SER A 429 -2.80 9.93 7.52
N ALA A 430 -1.72 10.64 7.19
CA ALA A 430 -0.66 10.06 6.40
C ALA A 430 -0.03 8.91 7.21
N ILE A 431 0.16 7.74 6.60
CA ILE A 431 0.58 6.51 7.31
C ILE A 431 1.93 6.67 8.02
N PHE A 432 2.79 7.55 7.53
CA PHE A 432 4.08 7.82 8.13
C PHE A 432 4.35 9.32 8.01
N GLU A 433 4.99 9.90 8.99
CA GLU A 433 5.26 11.33 9.11
C GLU A 433 5.96 11.97 7.89
N LYS A 434 6.43 11.15 6.94
CA LYS A 434 7.22 11.55 5.78
C LYS A 434 6.73 10.82 4.54
N SER A 435 5.67 11.32 3.94
CA SER A 435 5.16 10.83 2.66
C SER A 435 5.47 11.83 1.55
N SER A 436 6.28 11.43 0.57
CA SER A 436 6.60 12.25 -0.61
C SER A 436 5.41 12.44 -1.55
N GLN A 437 4.43 11.55 -1.49
CA GLN A 437 3.34 11.49 -2.47
C GLN A 437 2.26 12.57 -2.27
N TYR A 438 2.08 13.06 -1.04
CA TYR A 438 1.02 14.01 -0.69
C TYR A 438 1.55 15.38 -0.24
N GLY A 439 2.79 15.67 -0.57
CA GLY A 439 3.44 16.83 0.01
C GLY A 439 3.63 16.64 1.52
N ARG A 440 3.86 17.71 2.27
CA ARG A 440 4.09 17.65 3.72
C ARG A 440 2.80 17.32 4.50
N ILE A 441 2.18 16.15 4.26
CA ILE A 441 0.97 15.78 4.99
C ILE A 441 1.38 15.09 6.28
N LYS A 442 1.48 15.88 7.33
CA LYS A 442 1.29 15.44 8.71
C LYS A 442 -0.06 15.98 9.14
N GLY A 443 -0.81 15.20 9.80
CA GLY A 443 -2.09 15.61 10.32
C GLY A 443 -3.03 14.46 10.26
N GLY A 444 -3.88 14.40 11.18
CA GLY A 444 -4.84 13.35 11.29
C GLY A 444 -5.93 13.75 12.24
N SER A 445 -6.96 12.96 12.27
CA SER A 445 -7.99 13.06 13.28
C SER A 445 -8.20 11.70 13.92
N ASN A 446 -8.38 11.73 15.23
CA ASN A 446 -8.71 10.56 16.03
C ASN A 446 -10.11 10.72 16.58
N TYR A 447 -10.94 9.67 16.46
CA TYR A 447 -12.24 9.60 17.06
C TYR A 447 -12.35 8.32 17.89
N ASN A 448 -12.62 8.46 19.16
CA ASN A 448 -12.94 7.36 20.07
C ASN A 448 -14.42 7.02 19.92
N SER A 449 -14.74 5.83 19.43
CA SER A 449 -16.07 5.46 18.98
C SER A 449 -16.63 4.26 19.74
N ILE A 450 -17.94 4.32 20.03
CA ILE A 450 -18.72 3.14 20.43
C ILE A 450 -19.32 2.52 19.17
N THR A 451 -19.21 1.21 19.04
CA THR A 451 -19.60 0.47 17.83
C THR A 451 -20.68 -0.57 18.14
N LEU A 452 -21.63 -0.70 17.23
CA LEU A 452 -22.56 -1.80 17.19
C LEU A 452 -22.45 -2.48 15.82
N THR A 453 -22.13 -3.78 15.81
CA THR A 453 -22.04 -4.58 14.59
C THR A 453 -23.10 -5.67 14.63
N VAL A 454 -23.78 -5.86 13.51
CA VAL A 454 -24.81 -6.91 13.33
C VAL A 454 -24.44 -7.72 12.09
N GLU A 455 -24.27 -9.03 12.27
CA GLU A 455 -24.12 -9.99 11.19
C GLU A 455 -25.45 -10.20 10.44
N LEU A 456 -25.38 -10.37 9.12
CA LEU A 456 -26.53 -10.47 8.23
C LEU A 456 -26.87 -11.92 7.86
#